data_bcd1011d64e811359161f4fecd8e697c
#
_entry.id   bcd1011d64e811359161f4fecd8e697c
#
_cell.length_a   1.000
_cell.length_b   1.000
_cell.length_c   1.000
_cell.angle_alpha   90.00
_cell.angle_beta   90.00
_cell.angle_gamma   90.00
#
_symmetry.space_group_name_H-M   'P 1'
#
loop_
_entity.id
_entity.type
_entity.pdbx_description
1 polymer ?
#
loop_
_entity_poly.entity_id
_entity_poly.type
_entity_poly.pdbx_seq_one_letter_code
_entity_poly.pdbx_strand_id
1 'polypeptide(L)'
;MAHGGDYRQWPFLTTEEFELVCAFFDQKYVKAELGPTRKIFKIRLRRTLTTGSSYIEILRLLHLPEENDDLSLAFEKLNSGLDGPGVDVDMLTAAEDADQEALRPQLQNQHGGAMDSGALPRYSLHSDQPYVTYEVHLHPTYNMPTLWFTLHDLPMGEPTFNLESVYRYLVPPEYKSRLRATGFTGGISAAPHPVTDVPAFFIHPCQTKEAMESFDCTMANYLMIWLGMVGGCVGLWVPPEMAAEEA
;
A
#
# COMPACT_ATOMS: atom_id res chain seq x y z
N MET A 1 30.29 12.22 -1.57
CA MET A 1 30.04 11.68 -0.22
C MET A 1 29.98 10.17 -0.39
N ALA A 2 30.73 9.40 0.39
CA ALA A 2 30.78 7.96 0.23
C ALA A 2 29.47 7.39 0.77
N HIS A 3 28.59 6.95 -0.12
CA HIS A 3 27.43 6.14 0.23
C HIS A 3 27.95 4.85 0.85
N GLY A 4 27.45 4.49 2.04
CA GLY A 4 27.97 3.45 2.91
C GLY A 4 28.35 2.17 2.18
N GLY A 5 29.54 1.65 2.47
CA GLY A 5 30.22 0.58 1.76
C GLY A 5 29.60 -0.83 1.80
N ASP A 6 28.28 -0.94 2.07
CA ASP A 6 27.59 -2.20 2.28
C ASP A 6 26.76 -2.67 1.07
N TYR A 7 26.53 -1.79 0.08
CA TYR A 7 25.74 -2.11 -1.11
C TYR A 7 26.60 -2.41 -2.33
N ARG A 8 26.21 -3.41 -3.11
CA ARG A 8 26.87 -3.70 -4.40
C ARG A 8 26.58 -2.62 -5.45
N GLN A 9 25.31 -2.11 -5.45
CA GLN A 9 24.85 -1.23 -6.52
C GLN A 9 23.73 -0.27 -6.04
N TRP A 10 24.05 0.64 -5.09
CA TRP A 10 23.12 1.63 -4.55
C TRP A 10 22.37 2.40 -5.66
N PRO A 11 21.05 2.62 -5.53
CA PRO A 11 20.12 2.17 -4.47
C PRO A 11 19.45 0.82 -4.75
N PHE A 12 19.92 0.07 -5.73
CA PHE A 12 19.39 -1.25 -6.09
C PHE A 12 19.84 -2.31 -5.08
N LEU A 13 19.00 -3.32 -4.90
CA LEU A 13 19.27 -4.43 -3.99
C LEU A 13 19.37 -5.76 -4.76
N THR A 14 20.36 -6.56 -4.44
CA THR A 14 20.33 -7.98 -4.79
C THR A 14 19.31 -8.72 -3.92
N THR A 15 19.00 -9.96 -4.24
CA THR A 15 18.09 -10.80 -3.42
C THR A 15 18.62 -10.94 -1.99
N GLU A 16 19.92 -11.17 -1.84
CA GLU A 16 20.59 -11.33 -0.54
C GLU A 16 20.55 -10.03 0.27
N GLU A 17 20.80 -8.89 -0.37
CA GLU A 17 20.72 -7.57 0.27
C GLU A 17 19.28 -7.26 0.69
N PHE A 18 18.29 -7.60 -0.15
CA PHE A 18 16.89 -7.43 0.21
C PHE A 18 16.47 -8.30 1.40
N GLU A 19 16.94 -9.55 1.48
CA GLU A 19 16.72 -10.40 2.66
C GLU A 19 17.30 -9.79 3.94
N LEU A 20 18.51 -9.21 3.85
CA LEU A 20 19.13 -8.52 4.98
C LEU A 20 18.34 -7.29 5.42
N VAL A 21 17.92 -6.42 4.49
CA VAL A 21 17.14 -5.22 4.86
C VAL A 21 15.77 -5.59 5.43
N CYS A 22 15.15 -6.68 4.96
CA CYS A 22 13.92 -7.22 5.56
C CYS A 22 14.17 -7.71 7.00
N ALA A 23 15.27 -8.42 7.24
CA ALA A 23 15.62 -8.92 8.57
C ALA A 23 15.90 -7.75 9.54
N PHE A 24 16.62 -6.71 9.11
CA PHE A 24 16.84 -5.51 9.93
C PHE A 24 15.54 -4.79 10.25
N PHE A 25 14.64 -4.68 9.29
CA PHE A 25 13.35 -4.03 9.49
C PHE A 25 12.46 -4.79 10.49
N ASP A 26 12.40 -6.11 10.37
CA ASP A 26 11.70 -6.98 11.34
C ASP A 26 12.32 -6.87 12.74
N GLN A 27 13.65 -6.86 12.83
CA GLN A 27 14.35 -6.70 14.11
C GLN A 27 14.02 -5.36 14.77
N LYS A 28 13.97 -4.25 14.01
CA LYS A 28 13.54 -2.94 14.53
C LYS A 28 12.12 -3.00 15.09
N TYR A 29 11.20 -3.65 14.38
CA TYR A 29 9.82 -3.82 14.86
C TYR A 29 9.76 -4.65 16.15
N VAL A 30 10.51 -5.74 16.23
CA VAL A 30 10.54 -6.60 17.44
C VAL A 30 11.03 -5.83 18.66
N LYS A 31 12.08 -5.02 18.49
CA LYS A 31 12.71 -4.24 19.57
C LYS A 31 11.91 -3.00 19.97
N ALA A 32 11.14 -2.40 19.06
CA ALA A 32 10.41 -1.16 19.30
C ALA A 32 9.36 -1.30 20.41
N GLU A 33 9.28 -0.30 21.29
CA GLU A 33 8.28 -0.22 22.35
C GLU A 33 6.97 0.40 21.84
N LEU A 34 6.23 -0.35 21.04
CA LEU A 34 5.03 0.13 20.34
C LEU A 34 3.76 0.20 21.21
N GLY A 35 3.78 -0.37 22.41
CA GLY A 35 2.63 -0.35 23.30
C GLY A 35 1.30 -0.77 22.61
N PRO A 36 0.22 0.06 22.71
CA PRO A 36 -1.08 -0.25 22.10
C PRO A 36 -1.04 -0.35 20.56
N THR A 37 -0.10 0.32 19.90
CA THR A 37 0.05 0.32 18.44
C THR A 37 0.26 -1.10 17.90
N ARG A 38 0.89 -2.02 18.64
CA ARG A 38 1.02 -3.43 18.25
C ARG A 38 -0.32 -4.16 18.02
N LYS A 39 -1.41 -3.66 18.54
CA LYS A 39 -2.75 -4.25 18.32
C LYS A 39 -3.29 -3.94 16.94
N ILE A 40 -2.99 -2.74 16.42
CA ILE A 40 -3.53 -2.23 15.17
C ILE A 40 -2.53 -2.24 14.02
N PHE A 41 -1.25 -2.42 14.32
CA PHE A 41 -0.15 -2.41 13.37
C PHE A 41 0.79 -3.60 13.64
N LYS A 42 0.90 -4.54 12.71
CA LYS A 42 1.71 -5.76 12.87
C LYS A 42 2.62 -5.93 11.67
N ILE A 43 3.91 -6.15 11.94
CA ILE A 43 4.92 -6.50 10.92
C ILE A 43 5.33 -7.94 11.09
N ARG A 44 5.60 -8.62 9.99
CA ARG A 44 6.11 -10.00 9.96
C ARG A 44 7.06 -10.17 8.79
N LEU A 45 8.21 -10.76 9.06
CA LEU A 45 9.07 -11.32 8.04
C LEU A 45 8.46 -12.63 7.55
N ARG A 46 8.21 -12.74 6.26
CA ARG A 46 7.64 -13.91 5.61
C ARG A 46 8.60 -14.49 4.57
N ARG A 47 8.39 -15.74 4.19
CA ARG A 47 9.05 -16.37 3.06
C ARG A 47 8.04 -17.02 2.13
N THR A 48 8.25 -16.86 0.84
CA THR A 48 7.44 -17.53 -0.18
C THR A 48 7.76 -19.01 -0.21
N LEU A 49 6.77 -19.86 -0.31
CA LEU A 49 6.96 -21.31 -0.36
C LEU A 49 7.57 -21.78 -1.68
N THR A 50 7.32 -21.06 -2.76
CA THR A 50 7.75 -21.45 -4.12
C THR A 50 9.20 -21.09 -4.41
N THR A 51 9.62 -19.87 -4.06
CA THR A 51 10.97 -19.36 -4.37
C THR A 51 11.87 -19.26 -3.15
N GLY A 52 11.33 -19.40 -1.94
CA GLY A 52 12.05 -19.18 -0.70
C GLY A 52 12.41 -17.71 -0.42
N SER A 53 12.01 -16.79 -1.29
CA SER A 53 12.32 -15.35 -1.16
C SER A 53 11.63 -14.74 0.06
N SER A 54 12.36 -13.92 0.79
CA SER A 54 11.83 -13.18 1.94
C SER A 54 11.04 -11.95 1.50
N TYR A 55 10.01 -11.59 2.26
CA TYR A 55 9.26 -10.34 2.11
C TYR A 55 8.72 -9.85 3.46
N ILE A 56 8.35 -8.58 3.54
CA ILE A 56 7.72 -8.00 4.73
C ILE A 56 6.21 -7.93 4.53
N GLU A 57 5.46 -8.52 5.44
CA GLU A 57 4.00 -8.38 5.57
C GLU A 57 3.69 -7.37 6.68
N ILE A 58 2.89 -6.35 6.37
CA ILE A 58 2.42 -5.35 7.34
C ILE A 58 0.90 -5.38 7.33
N LEU A 59 0.31 -5.64 8.49
CA LEU A 59 -1.13 -5.61 8.69
C LEU A 59 -1.51 -4.37 9.50
N ARG A 60 -2.46 -3.58 9.00
CA ARG A 60 -2.96 -2.39 9.67
C ARG A 60 -4.48 -2.37 9.68
N LEU A 61 -5.07 -2.14 10.86
CA LEU A 61 -6.51 -1.88 10.98
C LEU A 61 -6.85 -0.54 10.33
N LEU A 62 -7.98 -0.48 9.64
CA LEU A 62 -8.50 0.74 9.03
C LEU A 62 -9.42 1.46 10.01
N HIS A 63 -9.26 2.78 10.09
CA HIS A 63 -10.26 3.64 10.69
C HIS A 63 -11.24 4.01 9.59
N LEU A 64 -12.49 3.63 9.76
CA LEU A 64 -13.53 4.05 8.84
C LEU A 64 -13.80 5.53 9.07
N PRO A 65 -13.91 6.35 8.00
CA PRO A 65 -14.44 7.69 8.15
C PRO A 65 -15.86 7.58 8.71
N GLU A 66 -16.17 8.34 9.75
CA GLU A 66 -17.54 8.43 10.27
C GLU A 66 -18.43 9.00 9.16
N GLU A 67 -19.63 8.39 8.95
CA GLU A 67 -20.55 8.76 7.86
C GLU A 67 -20.92 10.27 7.83
N ASN A 68 -20.61 11.01 8.89
CA ASN A 68 -20.91 12.45 9.00
C ASN A 68 -19.80 13.36 8.40
N ASP A 69 -18.58 12.89 8.20
CA ASP A 69 -17.49 13.75 7.70
C ASP A 69 -17.64 14.11 6.22
N ASP A 70 -18.18 13.19 5.40
CA ASP A 70 -18.39 13.47 3.97
C ASP A 70 -19.53 14.49 3.73
N LEU A 71 -20.55 14.48 4.58
CA LEU A 71 -21.65 15.48 4.52
C LEU A 71 -21.19 16.86 4.97
N SER A 72 -20.32 16.95 5.98
CA SER A 72 -19.76 18.21 6.48
C SER A 72 -18.86 18.86 5.41
N LEU A 73 -18.00 18.08 4.76
CA LEU A 73 -17.13 18.57 3.66
C LEU A 73 -17.94 18.96 2.39
N ALA A 74 -19.04 18.25 2.10
CA ALA A 74 -19.95 18.61 1.02
C ALA A 74 -20.71 19.91 1.33
N PHE A 75 -21.14 20.08 2.59
CA PHE A 75 -21.79 21.31 3.05
C PHE A 75 -20.84 22.53 3.09
N GLU A 76 -19.58 22.35 3.48
CA GLU A 76 -18.57 23.41 3.45
C GLU A 76 -18.27 23.85 2.02
N LYS A 77 -18.18 22.91 1.06
CA LYS A 77 -18.01 23.22 -0.36
C LYS A 77 -19.23 23.92 -0.98
N LEU A 78 -20.44 23.58 -0.56
CA LEU A 78 -21.65 24.29 -1.00
C LEU A 78 -21.73 25.71 -0.43
N ASN A 79 -21.29 25.91 0.82
CA ASN A 79 -21.36 27.22 1.47
C ASN A 79 -20.22 28.16 1.06
N SER A 80 -19.08 27.66 0.61
CA SER A 80 -17.97 28.47 0.08
C SER A 80 -18.13 28.86 -1.40
N GLY A 81 -19.18 28.35 -2.08
CA GLY A 81 -19.44 28.59 -3.50
C GLY A 81 -20.45 29.69 -3.83
N LEU A 82 -20.92 30.47 -2.85
CA LEU A 82 -22.01 31.45 -3.03
C LEU A 82 -21.56 32.92 -3.28
N ASP A 83 -20.29 33.16 -3.65
CA ASP A 83 -19.85 34.49 -4.09
C ASP A 83 -18.98 34.38 -5.35
N GLY A 84 -19.64 34.44 -6.54
CA GLY A 84 -18.95 34.62 -7.82
C GLY A 84 -19.90 34.54 -9.03
N PRO A 85 -19.81 35.44 -10.00
CA PRO A 85 -20.78 35.55 -11.11
C PRO A 85 -20.63 34.42 -12.12
N GLY A 86 -21.76 34.00 -12.67
CA GLY A 86 -22.01 32.86 -13.56
C GLY A 86 -20.93 32.56 -14.62
N VAL A 87 -20.65 31.27 -14.72
CA VAL A 87 -19.97 30.67 -15.86
C VAL A 87 -20.90 29.61 -16.44
N ASP A 88 -21.22 29.75 -17.73
CA ASP A 88 -22.11 28.92 -18.50
C ASP A 88 -21.67 27.44 -18.47
N VAL A 89 -22.64 26.56 -18.14
CA VAL A 89 -22.47 25.09 -17.98
C VAL A 89 -22.80 24.32 -19.26
N ASP A 90 -22.41 24.84 -20.43
CA ASP A 90 -22.80 24.23 -21.71
C ASP A 90 -21.62 23.79 -22.62
N MET A 91 -20.52 23.30 -22.04
CA MET A 91 -19.43 22.77 -22.89
C MET A 91 -18.57 21.65 -22.30
N LEU A 92 -19.19 20.62 -21.69
CA LEU A 92 -18.45 19.41 -21.27
C LEU A 92 -19.31 18.13 -21.36
N THR A 93 -20.02 17.94 -22.51
CA THR A 93 -20.65 16.66 -22.82
C THR A 93 -20.24 16.21 -24.22
N ALA A 94 -19.01 15.81 -24.40
CA ALA A 94 -18.59 15.01 -25.56
C ALA A 94 -17.18 14.45 -25.36
N ALA A 95 -16.99 13.38 -24.58
CA ALA A 95 -15.88 12.42 -24.69
C ALA A 95 -16.00 11.30 -23.63
N GLU A 96 -17.14 10.62 -23.57
CA GLU A 96 -17.28 9.37 -22.82
C GLU A 96 -18.06 8.41 -23.70
N ASP A 97 -17.37 7.64 -24.54
CA ASP A 97 -17.83 6.39 -25.10
C ASP A 97 -16.76 5.77 -26.01
N ALA A 98 -15.72 5.20 -25.40
CA ALA A 98 -14.92 4.14 -26.02
C ALA A 98 -14.04 3.52 -24.92
N ASP A 99 -14.21 2.22 -24.64
CA ASP A 99 -13.38 1.30 -23.86
C ASP A 99 -13.93 0.76 -22.53
N GLN A 100 -15.25 0.60 -22.41
CA GLN A 100 -15.82 -0.13 -21.25
C GLN A 100 -16.21 -1.59 -21.51
N GLU A 101 -15.83 -2.19 -22.64
CA GLU A 101 -16.35 -3.52 -23.02
C GLU A 101 -15.36 -4.69 -22.90
N ALA A 102 -14.16 -4.51 -22.35
CA ALA A 102 -13.12 -5.55 -22.39
C ALA A 102 -12.81 -6.29 -21.06
N LEU A 103 -13.48 -6.01 -19.93
CA LEU A 103 -13.17 -6.71 -18.68
C LEU A 103 -14.43 -7.00 -17.83
N ARG A 104 -15.25 -7.94 -18.30
CA ARG A 104 -16.22 -8.65 -17.43
C ARG A 104 -15.75 -10.08 -17.23
N PRO A 105 -15.12 -10.46 -16.10
CA PRO A 105 -15.03 -11.84 -15.69
C PRO A 105 -16.41 -12.26 -15.12
N GLN A 106 -17.03 -13.25 -15.75
CA GLN A 106 -18.19 -13.94 -15.19
C GLN A 106 -17.75 -14.76 -13.98
N LEU A 107 -18.06 -14.29 -12.78
CA LEU A 107 -17.98 -15.09 -11.56
C LEU A 107 -19.20 -16.01 -11.48
N GLN A 108 -19.04 -17.25 -11.95
CA GLN A 108 -19.94 -18.33 -11.61
C GLN A 108 -19.63 -18.84 -10.20
N ASN A 109 -20.56 -18.62 -9.29
CA ASN A 109 -20.61 -19.30 -7.99
C ASN A 109 -20.67 -20.82 -8.19
N GLN A 110 -19.63 -21.55 -7.76
CA GLN A 110 -19.73 -22.96 -7.46
C GLN A 110 -19.36 -23.21 -5.99
N HIS A 111 -20.38 -23.46 -5.20
CA HIS A 111 -20.27 -24.11 -3.90
C HIS A 111 -19.88 -25.58 -4.13
N GLY A 112 -18.78 -26.00 -3.54
CA GLY A 112 -18.38 -27.41 -3.56
C GLY A 112 -17.15 -27.60 -2.67
N GLY A 113 -17.38 -28.08 -1.46
CA GLY A 113 -16.32 -28.27 -0.44
C GLY A 113 -15.28 -29.32 -0.82
N ALA A 114 -14.02 -29.01 -0.52
CA ALA A 114 -13.01 -29.99 -0.18
C ALA A 114 -12.17 -29.37 0.93
N MET A 115 -12.18 -30.01 2.10
CA MET A 115 -11.28 -29.67 3.21
C MET A 115 -9.85 -30.01 2.79
N ASP A 116 -9.04 -29.00 2.51
CA ASP A 116 -7.60 -29.13 2.43
C ASP A 116 -7.00 -28.92 3.83
N SER A 117 -6.58 -30.01 4.47
CA SER A 117 -6.06 -30.06 5.83
C SER A 117 -4.57 -29.66 5.94
N GLY A 118 -4.10 -28.79 5.04
CA GLY A 118 -2.73 -28.25 5.00
C GLY A 118 -2.61 -26.73 5.12
N ALA A 119 -3.70 -26.02 5.18
CA ALA A 119 -3.66 -24.58 5.35
C ALA A 119 -3.22 -24.21 6.76
N LEU A 120 -2.03 -23.61 6.88
CA LEU A 120 -1.59 -22.95 8.12
C LEU A 120 -2.72 -22.02 8.62
N PRO A 121 -3.00 -22.00 9.94
CA PRO A 121 -4.09 -21.21 10.46
C PRO A 121 -3.91 -19.75 10.03
N ARG A 122 -4.79 -19.28 9.13
CA ARG A 122 -5.01 -17.85 8.98
C ARG A 122 -5.46 -17.40 10.36
N TYR A 123 -4.61 -16.61 11.02
CA TYR A 123 -5.06 -15.90 12.20
C TYR A 123 -6.19 -14.98 11.75
N SER A 124 -7.43 -15.46 11.87
CA SER A 124 -8.56 -14.58 11.82
C SER A 124 -8.40 -13.65 13.01
N LEU A 125 -8.02 -12.42 12.74
CA LEU A 125 -8.36 -11.33 13.64
C LEU A 125 -9.89 -11.36 13.69
N HIS A 126 -10.45 -11.96 14.76
CA HIS A 126 -11.88 -11.90 15.03
C HIS A 126 -12.24 -10.48 15.49
N SER A 127 -12.02 -9.53 14.63
CA SER A 127 -12.66 -8.23 14.69
C SER A 127 -13.32 -8.03 13.34
N ASP A 128 -14.62 -7.76 13.33
CA ASP A 128 -15.36 -7.30 12.14
C ASP A 128 -14.85 -5.95 11.63
N GLN A 129 -13.60 -5.60 11.94
CA GLN A 129 -12.96 -4.35 11.58
C GLN A 129 -12.20 -4.49 10.29
N PRO A 130 -12.43 -3.58 9.33
CA PRO A 130 -11.69 -3.55 8.09
C PRO A 130 -10.19 -3.34 8.32
N TYR A 131 -9.39 -3.97 7.49
CA TYR A 131 -7.93 -3.87 7.56
C TYR A 131 -7.31 -3.88 6.17
N VAL A 132 -6.06 -3.47 6.11
CA VAL A 132 -5.23 -3.56 4.91
C VAL A 132 -4.00 -4.41 5.21
N THR A 133 -3.65 -5.26 4.25
CA THR A 133 -2.38 -5.97 4.24
C THR A 133 -1.49 -5.30 3.22
N TYR A 134 -0.30 -4.85 3.64
CA TYR A 134 0.76 -4.39 2.76
C TYR A 134 1.84 -5.46 2.72
N GLU A 135 2.43 -5.64 1.54
CA GLU A 135 3.55 -6.55 1.35
C GLU A 135 4.67 -5.84 0.57
N VAL A 136 5.89 -5.98 1.08
CA VAL A 136 7.08 -5.41 0.42
C VAL A 136 7.86 -6.53 -0.22
N HIS A 137 7.87 -6.58 -1.54
CA HIS A 137 8.58 -7.55 -2.36
C HIS A 137 9.68 -6.89 -3.16
N LEU A 138 10.78 -7.61 -3.43
CA LEU A 138 11.80 -7.17 -4.39
C LEU A 138 11.26 -7.33 -5.81
N HIS A 139 11.24 -6.24 -6.60
CA HIS A 139 10.84 -6.32 -7.99
C HIS A 139 11.96 -6.92 -8.85
N PRO A 140 11.71 -8.00 -9.60
CA PRO A 140 12.77 -8.74 -10.29
C PRO A 140 13.48 -7.96 -11.39
N THR A 141 12.80 -7.02 -12.03
CA THR A 141 13.36 -6.21 -13.12
C THR A 141 14.03 -4.93 -12.62
N TYR A 142 13.43 -4.28 -11.61
CA TYR A 142 13.93 -3.01 -11.10
C TYR A 142 14.95 -3.16 -9.97
N ASN A 143 15.06 -4.36 -9.37
CA ASN A 143 15.90 -4.60 -8.20
C ASN A 143 15.66 -3.59 -7.06
N MET A 144 14.42 -3.17 -6.91
CA MET A 144 13.93 -2.22 -5.93
C MET A 144 12.73 -2.81 -5.18
N PRO A 145 12.51 -2.44 -3.91
CA PRO A 145 11.30 -2.83 -3.21
C PRO A 145 10.05 -2.28 -3.92
N THR A 146 8.99 -3.04 -3.91
CA THR A 146 7.66 -2.67 -4.42
C THR A 146 6.64 -2.91 -3.33
N LEU A 147 5.80 -1.91 -3.06
CA LEU A 147 4.74 -1.99 -2.06
C LEU A 147 3.44 -2.49 -2.71
N TRP A 148 3.06 -3.70 -2.38
CA TRP A 148 1.78 -4.31 -2.73
C TRP A 148 0.79 -4.12 -1.59
N PHE A 149 -0.51 -4.04 -1.88
CA PHE A 149 -1.51 -3.96 -0.83
C PHE A 149 -2.88 -4.46 -1.26
N THR A 150 -3.63 -4.99 -0.29
CA THR A 150 -4.99 -5.49 -0.43
C THR A 150 -5.85 -5.02 0.72
N LEU A 151 -7.11 -4.64 0.43
CA LEU A 151 -8.11 -4.26 1.40
C LEU A 151 -8.93 -5.50 1.81
N HIS A 152 -9.30 -5.58 3.07
CA HIS A 152 -10.06 -6.70 3.62
C HIS A 152 -11.20 -6.20 4.51
N ASP A 153 -12.30 -6.97 4.54
CA ASP A 153 -13.42 -6.80 5.45
C ASP A 153 -14.01 -5.37 5.46
N LEU A 154 -14.09 -4.76 4.26
CA LEU A 154 -14.73 -3.45 4.09
C LEU A 154 -16.23 -3.53 4.43
N PRO A 155 -16.87 -2.40 4.77
CA PRO A 155 -18.30 -2.35 5.05
C PRO A 155 -19.14 -2.97 3.93
N MET A 156 -20.34 -3.44 4.29
CA MET A 156 -21.24 -4.09 3.36
C MET A 156 -21.51 -3.23 2.12
N GLY A 157 -21.28 -3.81 0.93
CA GLY A 157 -21.45 -3.14 -0.35
C GLY A 157 -20.18 -2.45 -0.89
N GLU A 158 -19.12 -2.36 -0.11
CA GLU A 158 -17.84 -1.78 -0.57
C GLU A 158 -16.94 -2.88 -1.16
N PRO A 159 -16.55 -2.79 -2.45
CA PRO A 159 -15.65 -3.76 -3.04
C PRO A 159 -14.21 -3.60 -2.54
N THR A 160 -13.57 -4.71 -2.17
CA THR A 160 -12.17 -4.72 -1.69
C THR A 160 -11.16 -4.51 -2.82
N PHE A 161 -11.50 -4.92 -4.04
CA PHE A 161 -10.69 -4.68 -5.23
C PHE A 161 -11.35 -3.61 -6.11
N ASN A 162 -11.25 -2.36 -5.66
CA ASN A 162 -11.73 -1.18 -6.38
C ASN A 162 -10.82 0.01 -6.05
N LEU A 163 -10.41 0.75 -7.06
CA LEU A 163 -9.52 1.89 -6.90
C LEU A 163 -10.17 3.03 -6.09
N GLU A 164 -11.47 3.26 -6.23
CA GLU A 164 -12.18 4.28 -5.43
C GLU A 164 -12.23 3.90 -3.94
N SER A 165 -12.36 2.60 -3.61
CA SER A 165 -12.22 2.13 -2.22
C SER A 165 -10.82 2.40 -1.67
N VAL A 166 -9.77 2.21 -2.48
CA VAL A 166 -8.39 2.59 -2.11
C VAL A 166 -8.29 4.09 -1.83
N TYR A 167 -8.81 4.94 -2.71
CA TYR A 167 -8.80 6.39 -2.52
C TYR A 167 -9.62 6.83 -1.30
N ARG A 168 -10.70 6.14 -1.01
CA ARG A 168 -11.58 6.45 0.14
C ARG A 168 -10.92 6.10 1.47
N TYR A 169 -10.36 4.89 1.59
CA TYR A 169 -9.93 4.32 2.86
C TYR A 169 -8.42 4.41 3.14
N LEU A 170 -7.58 4.51 2.10
CA LEU A 170 -6.13 4.50 2.26
C LEU A 170 -5.47 5.82 1.93
N VAL A 171 -5.88 6.49 0.84
CA VAL A 171 -5.18 7.67 0.35
C VAL A 171 -5.54 8.90 1.18
N PRO A 172 -4.57 9.51 1.88
CA PRO A 172 -4.82 10.75 2.60
C PRO A 172 -5.22 11.90 1.65
N PRO A 173 -6.06 12.85 2.11
CA PRO A 173 -6.61 13.93 1.26
C PRO A 173 -5.54 14.71 0.47
N GLU A 174 -4.40 14.98 1.08
CA GLU A 174 -3.27 15.72 0.50
C GLU A 174 -2.62 15.03 -0.70
N TYR A 175 -2.75 13.70 -0.81
CA TYR A 175 -2.20 12.92 -1.92
C TYR A 175 -3.20 12.67 -3.05
N LYS A 176 -4.53 12.78 -2.79
CA LYS A 176 -5.59 12.36 -3.74
C LYS A 176 -5.47 13.02 -5.11
N SER A 177 -5.36 14.35 -5.15
CA SER A 177 -5.27 15.10 -6.41
C SER A 177 -4.00 14.76 -7.20
N ARG A 178 -2.86 14.67 -6.51
CA ARG A 178 -1.57 14.38 -7.13
C ARG A 178 -1.52 12.96 -7.71
N LEU A 179 -1.99 11.96 -6.96
CA LEU A 179 -2.01 10.57 -7.42
C LEU A 179 -2.95 10.38 -8.62
N ARG A 180 -4.12 11.04 -8.63
CA ARG A 180 -5.03 11.01 -9.78
C ARG A 180 -4.43 11.66 -11.01
N ALA A 181 -3.66 12.73 -10.85
CA ALA A 181 -3.01 13.44 -11.97
C ALA A 181 -1.82 12.64 -12.56
N THR A 182 -1.13 11.81 -11.78
CA THR A 182 0.06 11.06 -12.22
C THR A 182 -0.30 9.84 -13.08
N GLY A 183 -1.54 9.35 -13.02
CA GLY A 183 -2.00 8.18 -13.77
C GLY A 183 -1.21 6.90 -13.43
N PHE A 184 -1.03 6.01 -14.43
CA PHE A 184 -0.34 4.72 -14.25
C PHE A 184 1.15 4.84 -13.96
N THR A 185 1.81 5.90 -14.42
CA THR A 185 3.26 6.12 -14.23
C THR A 185 3.51 6.88 -12.92
N GLY A 186 3.77 6.16 -11.84
CA GLY A 186 4.11 6.71 -10.53
C GLY A 186 2.93 6.85 -9.56
N GLY A 187 1.76 6.32 -9.94
CA GLY A 187 0.58 6.22 -9.08
C GLY A 187 0.32 4.80 -8.57
N ILE A 188 -0.92 4.58 -8.14
CA ILE A 188 -1.43 3.26 -7.74
C ILE A 188 -1.79 2.48 -8.99
N SER A 189 -1.23 1.29 -9.13
CA SER A 189 -1.48 0.35 -10.23
C SER A 189 -2.07 -0.95 -9.70
N ALA A 190 -2.62 -1.79 -10.59
CA ALA A 190 -3.14 -3.10 -10.26
C ALA A 190 -2.52 -4.17 -11.17
N ALA A 191 -2.18 -5.32 -10.60
CA ALA A 191 -1.66 -6.48 -11.32
C ALA A 191 -1.89 -7.77 -10.51
N PRO A 192 -1.69 -8.96 -11.11
CA PRO A 192 -1.60 -10.20 -10.35
C PRO A 192 -0.48 -10.12 -9.29
N HIS A 193 -0.80 -10.49 -8.06
CA HIS A 193 0.15 -10.45 -6.94
C HIS A 193 1.27 -11.48 -7.14
N PRO A 194 2.55 -11.15 -6.88
CA PRO A 194 3.70 -11.99 -7.24
C PRO A 194 3.75 -13.36 -6.54
N VAL A 195 2.99 -13.55 -5.47
CA VAL A 195 2.98 -14.80 -4.70
C VAL A 195 1.66 -15.55 -4.86
N THR A 196 0.53 -14.84 -4.85
CA THR A 196 -0.81 -15.45 -4.81
C THR A 196 -1.50 -15.48 -6.16
N ASP A 197 -0.98 -14.72 -7.15
CA ASP A 197 -1.57 -14.50 -8.48
C ASP A 197 -2.99 -13.91 -8.45
N VAL A 198 -3.44 -13.47 -7.28
CA VAL A 198 -4.72 -12.77 -7.09
C VAL A 198 -4.54 -11.28 -7.43
N PRO A 199 -5.51 -10.62 -8.08
CA PRO A 199 -5.42 -9.19 -8.33
C PRO A 199 -5.17 -8.38 -7.06
N ALA A 200 -4.15 -7.53 -7.09
CA ALA A 200 -3.76 -6.67 -5.97
C ALA A 200 -3.30 -5.31 -6.49
N PHE A 201 -3.33 -4.30 -5.62
CA PHE A 201 -2.79 -2.99 -5.91
C PHE A 201 -1.31 -2.91 -5.54
N PHE A 202 -0.58 -2.03 -6.21
CA PHE A 202 0.81 -1.76 -5.88
C PHE A 202 1.22 -0.33 -6.26
N ILE A 203 2.29 0.14 -5.61
CA ILE A 203 2.97 1.40 -5.99
C ILE A 203 4.12 1.04 -6.93
N HIS A 204 4.10 1.64 -8.14
CA HIS A 204 5.12 1.37 -9.15
C HIS A 204 6.49 1.92 -8.73
N PRO A 205 7.58 1.13 -8.81
CA PRO A 205 8.90 1.52 -8.28
C PRO A 205 9.70 2.47 -9.18
N CYS A 206 9.17 2.92 -10.32
CA CYS A 206 9.92 3.65 -11.36
C CYS A 206 10.58 4.97 -10.91
N GLN A 207 10.03 5.64 -9.90
CA GLN A 207 10.57 6.91 -9.38
C GLN A 207 11.37 6.73 -8.07
N THR A 208 11.45 5.51 -7.56
CA THR A 208 12.04 5.22 -6.24
C THR A 208 13.57 5.41 -6.25
N LYS A 209 14.21 5.12 -7.38
CA LYS A 209 15.66 5.27 -7.54
C LYS A 209 16.12 6.70 -7.23
N GLU A 210 15.58 7.68 -7.97
CA GLU A 210 15.96 9.09 -7.82
C GLU A 210 15.67 9.61 -6.41
N ALA A 211 14.55 9.18 -5.83
CA ALA A 211 14.21 9.53 -4.47
C ALA A 211 15.21 8.96 -3.46
N MET A 212 15.59 7.68 -3.57
CA MET A 212 16.53 7.03 -2.66
C MET A 212 17.96 7.57 -2.80
N GLU A 213 18.41 7.94 -3.99
CA GLU A 213 19.76 8.47 -4.24
C GLU A 213 20.07 9.75 -3.42
N SER A 214 19.05 10.49 -2.99
CA SER A 214 19.20 11.69 -2.17
C SER A 214 19.46 11.43 -0.69
N PHE A 215 19.31 10.19 -0.22
CA PHE A 215 19.48 9.82 1.19
C PHE A 215 20.81 9.10 1.44
N ASP A 216 21.43 9.43 2.57
CA ASP A 216 22.50 8.61 3.14
C ASP A 216 21.84 7.47 3.95
N CYS A 217 21.96 6.24 3.43
CA CYS A 217 21.17 5.12 3.90
C CYS A 217 22.05 3.88 4.11
N THR A 218 21.94 3.26 5.27
CA THR A 218 22.55 1.96 5.57
C THR A 218 21.57 0.83 5.29
N MET A 219 22.03 -0.42 5.18
CA MET A 219 21.18 -1.61 5.09
C MET A 219 20.14 -1.66 6.21
N ALA A 220 20.52 -1.26 7.42
CA ALA A 220 19.65 -1.26 8.58
C ALA A 220 18.50 -0.23 8.50
N ASN A 221 18.66 0.83 7.72
CA ASN A 221 17.67 1.92 7.59
C ASN A 221 16.91 1.89 6.27
N TYR A 222 17.33 1.05 5.32
CA TYR A 222 16.81 1.07 3.95
C TYR A 222 15.29 1.05 3.88
N LEU A 223 14.64 0.02 4.46
CA LEU A 223 13.18 -0.10 4.41
C LEU A 223 12.47 0.98 5.23
N MET A 224 13.07 1.49 6.30
CA MET A 224 12.50 2.62 7.05
C MET A 224 12.41 3.87 6.19
N ILE A 225 13.50 4.24 5.52
CA ILE A 225 13.56 5.41 4.63
C ILE A 225 12.64 5.20 3.43
N TRP A 226 12.73 4.04 2.79
CA TRP A 226 11.94 3.71 1.61
C TRP A 226 10.42 3.74 1.91
N LEU A 227 9.97 3.11 3.00
CA LEU A 227 8.57 3.15 3.41
C LEU A 227 8.10 4.54 3.81
N GLY A 228 8.98 5.35 4.42
CA GLY A 228 8.69 6.76 4.72
C GLY A 228 8.37 7.58 3.47
N MET A 229 9.00 7.27 2.34
CA MET A 229 8.74 7.94 1.05
C MET A 229 7.50 7.39 0.34
N VAL A 230 7.37 6.06 0.29
CA VAL A 230 6.36 5.38 -0.55
C VAL A 230 5.05 5.13 0.20
N GLY A 231 5.12 4.81 1.48
CA GLY A 231 3.96 4.34 2.25
C GLY A 231 2.92 5.41 2.52
N GLY A 232 3.35 6.66 2.76
CA GLY A 232 2.45 7.75 3.15
C GLY A 232 1.31 8.00 2.19
N CYS A 233 1.54 7.86 0.89
CA CYS A 233 0.52 8.08 -0.14
C CYS A 233 -0.62 7.04 -0.14
N VAL A 234 -0.41 5.89 0.49
CA VAL A 234 -1.44 4.86 0.70
C VAL A 234 -1.71 4.63 2.20
N GLY A 235 -1.48 5.65 3.02
CA GLY A 235 -1.80 5.65 4.44
C GLY A 235 -0.95 4.68 5.28
N LEU A 236 0.19 4.23 4.78
CA LEU A 236 1.12 3.41 5.54
C LEU A 236 2.17 4.29 6.20
N TRP A 237 2.05 4.47 7.52
CA TRP A 237 3.01 5.19 8.35
C TRP A 237 3.72 4.21 9.26
N VAL A 238 5.05 4.16 9.15
CA VAL A 238 5.87 3.36 10.07
C VAL A 238 5.95 4.08 11.40
N PRO A 239 5.69 3.40 12.53
CA PRO A 239 5.77 4.01 13.85
C PRO A 239 7.15 4.63 14.12
N PRO A 240 7.22 5.88 14.64
CA PRO A 240 8.49 6.56 14.89
C PRO A 240 9.37 5.85 15.93
N GLU A 241 8.76 5.07 16.82
CA GLU A 241 9.46 4.24 17.80
C GLU A 241 10.39 3.19 17.16
N MET A 242 10.11 2.80 15.90
CA MET A 242 11.00 1.92 15.14
C MET A 242 12.24 2.63 14.60
N ALA A 243 12.23 3.97 14.54
CA ALA A 243 13.36 4.78 14.11
C ALA A 243 14.30 5.14 15.26
N ALA A 244 13.89 4.95 16.52
CA ALA A 244 14.72 5.25 17.67
C ALA A 244 15.98 4.39 17.63
N GLU A 245 17.15 5.05 17.67
CA GLU A 245 18.43 4.37 17.85
C GLU A 245 18.55 3.91 19.30
N GLU A 246 19.10 2.73 19.51
CA GLU A 246 19.45 2.28 20.86
C GLU A 246 20.50 3.24 21.43
N ALA A 247 20.15 3.91 22.54
CA ALA A 247 21.07 4.81 23.26
C ALA A 247 22.16 4.01 23.97
#